data_a0a00eb256a2b26f82790104c73123a1
#
_entry.id   a0a00eb256a2b26f82790104c73123a1
#
_cell.length_a   1.000
_cell.length_b   1.000
_cell.length_c   1.000
_cell.angle_alpha   90.00
_cell.angle_beta   90.00
_cell.angle_gamma   90.00
#
_symmetry.space_group_name_H-M   'P 1'
#
loop_
_entity.id
_entity.type
_entity.pdbx_description
1 polymer ?
#
loop_
_entity_poly.entity_id
_entity_poly.type
_entity_poly.pdbx_seq_one_letter_code
_entity_poly.pdbx_strand_id
1 'polypeptide(L)'
;MARQPLAEVFGFPIDNFSSDATRHRTKRLCPFNNRVPNCTKDKANDPLGVCSVYEGGNPVVTCPIRFREKWLIADDAAAFFFPPDARWTSLTEVRLTDKNGHSAGNIDVILVAYDDAGRLLDFGALEVQSVYISGNVRRPFEYYMADPDGRSQLDWNGERFYPRPDYLSSSIKRLVPQLIYKGGILTKWHKKIAIAVDRPFFNTLPELP
;
A
#
# COMPACT_ATOMS: atom_id res chain seq x y z
N MET A 1 -21.55 -14.03 5.74
CA MET A 1 -20.22 -13.87 5.15
C MET A 1 -20.30 -12.73 4.16
N ALA A 2 -19.37 -11.79 4.20
CA ALA A 2 -19.36 -10.69 3.24
C ALA A 2 -19.15 -11.27 1.84
N ARG A 3 -20.11 -11.07 0.99
CA ARG A 3 -20.12 -11.55 -0.39
C ARG A 3 -19.77 -10.45 -1.37
N GLN A 4 -19.79 -9.22 -0.87
CA GLN A 4 -19.28 -8.03 -1.54
C GLN A 4 -17.75 -8.09 -1.56
N PRO A 5 -17.10 -8.02 -2.75
CA PRO A 5 -15.64 -8.11 -2.83
C PRO A 5 -14.91 -6.87 -2.31
N LEU A 6 -15.57 -5.70 -2.31
CA LEU A 6 -14.95 -4.46 -1.86
C LEU A 6 -15.02 -4.35 -0.33
N ALA A 7 -13.94 -3.94 0.30
CA ALA A 7 -13.90 -3.67 1.74
C ALA A 7 -13.81 -2.16 2.02
N GLU A 8 -12.91 -1.45 1.34
CA GLU A 8 -12.78 0.00 1.48
C GLU A 8 -12.78 0.67 0.09
N VAL A 9 -13.52 1.77 -0.02
CA VAL A 9 -13.58 2.61 -1.22
C VAL A 9 -13.33 4.06 -0.83
N PHE A 10 -12.32 4.68 -1.49
CA PHE A 10 -11.82 6.02 -1.19
C PHE A 10 -11.48 6.23 0.29
N GLY A 11 -10.89 5.20 0.91
CA GLY A 11 -10.37 5.23 2.28
C GLY A 11 -11.38 4.90 3.38
N PHE A 12 -12.61 4.57 3.01
CA PHE A 12 -13.67 4.25 3.98
C PHE A 12 -14.28 2.88 3.71
N PRO A 13 -14.66 2.14 4.77
CA PRO A 13 -15.47 0.93 4.64
C PRO A 13 -16.70 1.16 3.76
N ILE A 14 -17.08 0.19 2.96
CA ILE A 14 -18.19 0.33 2.01
C ILE A 14 -19.55 0.60 2.67
N ASP A 15 -19.72 0.19 3.92
CA ASP A 15 -20.91 0.40 4.76
C ASP A 15 -20.83 1.66 5.64
N ASN A 16 -19.78 2.47 5.49
CA ASN A 16 -19.65 3.75 6.16
C ASN A 16 -20.28 4.85 5.30
N PHE A 17 -21.42 5.43 5.75
CA PHE A 17 -22.17 6.48 5.09
C PHE A 17 -22.06 7.84 5.78
N SER A 18 -21.01 8.05 6.58
CA SER A 18 -20.74 9.36 7.17
C SER A 18 -20.56 10.45 6.10
N SER A 19 -20.73 11.70 6.49
CA SER A 19 -20.53 12.86 5.59
C SER A 19 -19.14 12.87 4.95
N ASP A 20 -18.10 12.45 5.72
CA ASP A 20 -16.73 12.37 5.22
C ASP A 20 -16.57 11.25 4.18
N ALA A 21 -17.11 10.05 4.44
CA ALA A 21 -17.09 8.95 3.49
C ALA A 21 -17.80 9.31 2.18
N THR A 22 -18.99 9.91 2.29
CA THR A 22 -19.78 10.38 1.16
C THR A 22 -19.03 11.45 0.35
N ARG A 23 -18.43 12.43 1.05
CA ARG A 23 -17.61 13.47 0.40
C ARG A 23 -16.42 12.87 -0.36
N HIS A 24 -15.71 11.91 0.25
CA HIS A 24 -14.53 11.29 -0.40
C HIS A 24 -14.93 10.49 -1.63
N ARG A 25 -16.03 9.74 -1.58
CA ARG A 25 -16.55 9.00 -2.74
C ARG A 25 -17.01 9.94 -3.86
N THR A 26 -17.82 10.94 -3.53
CA THR A 26 -18.35 11.90 -4.52
C THR A 26 -17.23 12.69 -5.21
N LYS A 27 -16.23 13.14 -4.47
CA LYS A 27 -15.11 13.94 -4.98
C LYS A 27 -13.89 13.11 -5.37
N ARG A 28 -13.96 11.78 -5.24
CA ARG A 28 -12.86 10.84 -5.52
C ARG A 28 -11.57 11.17 -4.78
N LEU A 29 -11.69 11.54 -3.50
CA LEU A 29 -10.55 11.94 -2.66
C LEU A 29 -9.87 10.73 -2.03
N CYS A 30 -8.59 10.88 -1.68
CA CYS A 30 -7.81 9.90 -0.95
C CYS A 30 -7.37 10.48 0.41
N PRO A 31 -7.82 9.94 1.55
CA PRO A 31 -7.41 10.46 2.86
C PRO A 31 -5.96 10.14 3.22
N PHE A 32 -5.31 9.24 2.48
CA PHE A 32 -3.95 8.76 2.73
C PHE A 32 -2.90 9.41 1.82
N ASN A 33 -3.33 10.13 0.78
CA ASN A 33 -2.40 10.77 -0.14
C ASN A 33 -2.04 12.17 0.38
N ASN A 34 -0.80 12.33 0.79
CA ASN A 34 -0.29 13.58 1.34
C ASN A 34 0.27 14.56 0.29
N ARG A 35 0.26 14.20 -0.99
CA ARG A 35 0.73 15.07 -2.10
C ARG A 35 -0.41 15.80 -2.78
N VAL A 36 -1.48 15.08 -3.06
CA VAL A 36 -2.68 15.61 -3.71
C VAL A 36 -3.91 15.02 -3.04
N PRO A 37 -5.00 15.77 -2.90
CA PRO A 37 -6.19 15.27 -2.23
C PRO A 37 -6.91 14.15 -3.01
N ASN A 38 -6.68 14.06 -4.31
CA ASN A 38 -7.37 13.11 -5.18
C ASN A 38 -6.76 11.70 -5.09
N CYS A 39 -7.59 10.69 -5.30
CA CYS A 39 -7.12 9.34 -5.53
C CYS A 39 -6.39 9.27 -6.88
N THR A 40 -5.20 8.65 -6.88
CA THR A 40 -4.35 8.51 -8.09
C THR A 40 -4.22 7.06 -8.56
N LYS A 41 -4.97 6.14 -7.94
CA LYS A 41 -4.91 4.71 -8.27
C LYS A 41 -5.48 4.46 -9.68
N ASP A 42 -4.72 3.75 -10.50
CA ASP A 42 -5.00 3.39 -11.90
C ASP A 42 -4.92 4.63 -12.82
N LYS A 43 -6.02 5.29 -13.11
CA LYS A 43 -6.05 6.47 -14.00
C LYS A 43 -6.37 7.74 -13.22
N ALA A 44 -5.60 8.80 -13.45
CA ALA A 44 -5.80 10.07 -12.75
C ALA A 44 -7.20 10.68 -13.00
N ASN A 45 -7.74 10.51 -14.22
CA ASN A 45 -9.04 11.08 -14.61
C ASN A 45 -10.22 10.20 -14.19
N ASP A 46 -9.96 8.90 -13.96
CA ASP A 46 -10.97 7.92 -13.56
C ASP A 46 -10.37 6.92 -12.57
N PRO A 47 -10.06 7.37 -11.35
CA PRO A 47 -9.34 6.56 -10.38
C PRO A 47 -10.17 5.38 -9.90
N LEU A 48 -9.51 4.23 -9.79
CA LEU A 48 -10.04 3.06 -9.11
C LEU A 48 -9.88 3.25 -7.60
N GLY A 49 -10.91 3.73 -6.93
CA GLY A 49 -10.89 4.10 -5.52
C GLY A 49 -10.85 2.95 -4.53
N VAL A 50 -10.60 1.71 -4.96
CA VAL A 50 -10.57 0.52 -4.09
C VAL A 50 -9.28 0.48 -3.30
N CYS A 51 -9.38 0.61 -1.96
CA CYS A 51 -8.24 0.56 -1.04
C CYS A 51 -7.96 -0.86 -0.54
N SER A 52 -9.02 -1.63 -0.28
CA SER A 52 -8.96 -3.05 0.14
C SER A 52 -10.12 -3.86 -0.41
N VAL A 53 -9.95 -5.16 -0.45
CA VAL A 53 -10.99 -6.14 -0.84
C VAL A 53 -11.17 -7.17 0.27
N TYR A 54 -12.35 -7.80 0.33
CA TYR A 54 -12.59 -8.86 1.30
C TYR A 54 -12.05 -10.20 0.82
N GLU A 55 -11.44 -10.93 1.76
CA GLU A 55 -11.15 -12.35 1.65
C GLU A 55 -11.53 -13.05 2.97
N GLY A 56 -12.41 -14.02 2.90
CA GLY A 56 -12.89 -14.73 4.11
C GLY A 56 -13.50 -13.81 5.17
N GLY A 57 -14.01 -12.65 4.79
CA GLY A 57 -14.56 -11.65 5.71
C GLY A 57 -13.52 -10.66 6.27
N ASN A 58 -12.24 -10.83 5.96
CA ASN A 58 -11.17 -9.93 6.38
C ASN A 58 -10.80 -8.97 5.25
N PRO A 59 -10.56 -7.67 5.52
CA PRO A 59 -10.04 -6.74 4.51
C PRO A 59 -8.58 -7.05 4.21
N VAL A 60 -8.25 -7.04 2.91
CA VAL A 60 -6.89 -7.20 2.37
C VAL A 60 -6.51 -5.93 1.62
N VAL A 61 -5.41 -5.32 2.00
CA VAL A 61 -4.97 -4.04 1.43
C VAL A 61 -4.41 -4.22 0.01
N THR A 62 -5.02 -3.52 -0.94
CA THR A 62 -4.67 -3.60 -2.37
C THR A 62 -4.17 -2.28 -2.96
N CYS A 63 -4.04 -1.26 -2.13
CA CYS A 63 -3.53 0.05 -2.50
C CYS A 63 -2.31 0.43 -1.63
N PRO A 64 -1.12 0.66 -2.20
CA PRO A 64 0.07 1.00 -1.42
C PRO A 64 -0.09 2.33 -0.66
N ILE A 65 -0.87 3.27 -1.19
CA ILE A 65 -1.12 4.55 -0.52
C ILE A 65 -1.90 4.36 0.80
N ARG A 66 -2.68 3.28 0.93
CA ARG A 66 -3.40 2.95 2.16
C ARG A 66 -2.47 2.79 3.38
N PHE A 67 -1.25 2.34 3.17
CA PHE A 67 -0.23 2.19 4.22
C PHE A 67 0.28 3.54 4.77
N ARG A 68 -0.02 4.66 4.11
CA ARG A 68 0.38 6.00 4.59
C ARG A 68 -0.55 6.56 5.67
N GLU A 69 -1.52 5.78 6.14
CA GLU A 69 -2.41 6.20 7.22
C GLU A 69 -1.62 6.63 8.45
N LYS A 70 -1.71 7.94 8.78
CA LYS A 70 -1.01 8.56 9.91
C LYS A 70 0.51 8.27 9.97
N TRP A 71 1.09 7.77 8.88
CA TRP A 71 2.51 7.39 8.79
C TRP A 71 3.00 6.35 9.81
N LEU A 72 2.10 5.57 10.42
CA LEU A 72 2.42 4.55 11.43
C LEU A 72 3.55 3.61 10.99
N ILE A 73 3.54 3.17 9.72
CA ILE A 73 4.61 2.31 9.18
C ILE A 73 5.98 2.99 9.13
N ALA A 74 6.02 4.32 9.03
CA ALA A 74 7.27 5.07 9.02
C ALA A 74 7.82 5.22 10.44
N ASP A 75 6.96 5.44 11.43
CA ASP A 75 7.35 5.47 12.85
C ASP A 75 7.91 4.10 13.29
N ASP A 76 7.25 3.00 12.95
CA ASP A 76 7.70 1.63 13.23
C ASP A 76 9.03 1.32 12.53
N ALA A 77 9.18 1.73 11.26
CA ALA A 77 10.42 1.55 10.52
C ALA A 77 11.56 2.42 11.09
N ALA A 78 11.28 3.65 11.52
CA ALA A 78 12.26 4.52 12.16
C ALA A 78 12.78 3.91 13.46
N ALA A 79 11.89 3.35 14.29
CA ALA A 79 12.27 2.66 15.53
C ALA A 79 13.15 1.42 15.27
N PHE A 80 13.00 0.77 14.12
CA PHE A 80 13.89 -0.32 13.70
C PHE A 80 15.23 0.17 13.14
N PHE A 81 15.25 1.29 12.42
CA PHE A 81 16.45 1.79 11.76
C PHE A 81 17.37 2.55 12.71
N PHE A 82 16.82 3.37 13.58
CA PHE A 82 17.52 4.41 14.32
C PHE A 82 17.43 4.22 15.85
N PRO A 83 18.32 4.86 16.63
CA PRO A 83 18.16 5.00 18.07
C PRO A 83 16.84 5.73 18.43
N PRO A 84 16.28 5.50 19.65
CA PRO A 84 14.97 6.05 20.05
C PRO A 84 14.88 7.59 20.06
N ASP A 85 16.03 8.28 20.24
CA ASP A 85 16.14 9.74 20.31
C ASP A 85 16.54 10.39 18.97
N ALA A 86 16.65 9.58 17.91
CA ALA A 86 17.05 10.08 16.61
C ALA A 86 15.98 11.01 16.00
N ARG A 87 16.40 12.17 15.53
CA ARG A 87 15.58 13.00 14.65
C ARG A 87 15.63 12.44 13.24
N TRP A 88 14.48 12.26 12.62
CA TRP A 88 14.41 11.75 11.27
C TRP A 88 13.37 12.46 10.41
N THR A 89 13.50 12.29 9.11
CA THR A 89 12.55 12.73 8.09
C THR A 89 12.39 11.67 7.02
N SER A 90 11.46 11.84 6.10
CA SER A 90 11.22 10.88 5.03
C SER A 90 11.34 11.51 3.64
N LEU A 91 11.85 10.73 2.69
CA LEU A 91 11.82 11.00 1.26
C LEU A 91 11.06 9.87 0.59
N THR A 92 10.23 10.17 -0.38
CA THR A 92 9.42 9.18 -1.08
C THR A 92 9.83 9.05 -2.54
N GLU A 93 9.68 7.84 -3.11
CA GLU A 93 9.98 7.54 -4.52
C GLU A 93 11.42 7.86 -4.91
N VAL A 94 12.36 7.49 -4.04
CA VAL A 94 13.79 7.76 -4.26
C VAL A 94 14.36 6.76 -5.25
N ARG A 95 14.87 7.27 -6.39
CA ARG A 95 15.46 6.42 -7.42
C ARG A 95 16.76 5.78 -6.93
N LEU A 96 16.84 4.46 -7.03
CA LEU A 96 18.04 3.69 -6.74
C LEU A 96 18.72 3.28 -8.05
N THR A 97 20.05 3.39 -8.08
CA THR A 97 20.88 2.93 -9.21
C THR A 97 21.92 1.92 -8.73
N ASP A 98 22.26 0.97 -9.59
CA ASP A 98 23.37 0.06 -9.37
C ASP A 98 24.74 0.75 -9.60
N LYS A 99 25.82 0.01 -9.38
CA LYS A 99 27.20 0.50 -9.56
C LYS A 99 27.52 0.93 -10.98
N ASN A 100 26.74 0.51 -11.98
CA ASN A 100 26.91 0.84 -13.40
C ASN A 100 25.98 1.99 -13.84
N GLY A 101 25.21 2.59 -12.89
CA GLY A 101 24.24 3.64 -13.18
C GLY A 101 22.90 3.13 -13.73
N HIS A 102 22.67 1.82 -13.82
CA HIS A 102 21.39 1.28 -14.24
C HIS A 102 20.35 1.41 -13.10
N SER A 103 19.12 1.72 -13.49
CA SER A 103 18.04 1.87 -12.53
C SER A 103 17.71 0.52 -11.86
N ALA A 104 17.73 0.50 -10.53
CA ALA A 104 17.23 -0.59 -9.69
C ALA A 104 15.78 -0.37 -9.22
N GLY A 105 15.10 0.65 -9.79
CA GLY A 105 13.76 1.07 -9.40
C GLY A 105 13.76 2.19 -8.37
N ASN A 106 12.57 2.54 -7.88
CA ASN A 106 12.43 3.51 -6.81
C ASN A 106 12.22 2.79 -5.48
N ILE A 107 12.81 3.33 -4.42
CA ILE A 107 12.48 2.96 -3.04
C ILE A 107 11.25 3.77 -2.65
N ASP A 108 10.24 3.11 -2.10
CA ASP A 108 8.96 3.75 -1.77
C ASP A 108 9.15 4.88 -0.74
N VAL A 109 9.91 4.60 0.33
CA VAL A 109 10.24 5.58 1.37
C VAL A 109 11.68 5.36 1.86
N ILE A 110 12.46 6.42 1.89
CA ILE A 110 13.73 6.48 2.62
C ILE A 110 13.51 7.28 3.89
N LEU A 111 13.85 6.71 5.04
CA LEU A 111 13.93 7.42 6.31
C LEU A 111 15.37 7.86 6.52
N VAL A 112 15.54 9.11 6.91
CA VAL A 112 16.87 9.76 7.04
C VAL A 112 17.00 10.33 8.44
N ALA A 113 17.98 9.86 9.21
CA ALA A 113 18.34 10.46 10.48
C ALA A 113 19.34 11.60 10.29
N TYR A 114 19.17 12.69 11.04
CA TYR A 114 19.98 13.88 10.94
C TYR A 114 20.27 14.52 12.32
N ASP A 115 21.36 15.28 12.42
CA ASP A 115 21.76 16.02 13.62
C ASP A 115 21.11 17.43 13.68
N ASP A 116 21.41 18.15 14.76
CA ASP A 116 20.92 19.52 14.98
C ASP A 116 21.38 20.52 13.92
N ALA A 117 22.46 20.24 13.22
CA ALA A 117 22.96 21.03 12.11
C ALA A 117 22.36 20.60 10.74
N GLY A 118 21.46 19.63 10.74
CA GLY A 118 20.84 19.08 9.52
C GLY A 118 21.75 18.15 8.72
N ARG A 119 22.86 17.68 9.28
CA ARG A 119 23.77 16.74 8.60
C ARG A 119 23.19 15.33 8.70
N LEU A 120 23.25 14.60 7.58
CA LEU A 120 22.82 13.21 7.51
C LEU A 120 23.71 12.34 8.42
N LEU A 121 23.08 11.58 9.30
CA LEU A 121 23.72 10.61 10.18
C LEU A 121 23.58 9.19 9.63
N ASP A 122 22.37 8.80 9.27
CA ASP A 122 22.06 7.47 8.76
C ASP A 122 20.79 7.48 7.91
N PHE A 123 20.54 6.37 7.19
CA PHE A 123 19.28 6.18 6.49
C PHE A 123 18.89 4.70 6.42
N GLY A 124 17.59 4.45 6.27
CA GLY A 124 17.03 3.13 6.02
C GLY A 124 15.96 3.18 4.92
N ALA A 125 15.75 2.06 4.25
CA ALA A 125 14.76 1.92 3.18
C ALA A 125 13.52 1.20 3.68
N LEU A 126 12.34 1.75 3.39
CA LEU A 126 11.05 1.14 3.65
C LEU A 126 10.35 0.89 2.31
N GLU A 127 10.08 -0.37 2.02
CA GLU A 127 9.28 -0.83 0.88
C GLU A 127 7.87 -1.17 1.33
N VAL A 128 6.88 -0.86 0.51
CA VAL A 128 5.47 -1.13 0.78
C VAL A 128 4.93 -2.07 -0.28
N GLN A 129 4.48 -3.25 0.12
CA GLN A 129 3.89 -4.20 -0.82
C GLN A 129 2.42 -4.44 -0.49
N SER A 130 1.54 -3.82 -1.26
CA SER A 130 0.11 -4.16 -1.26
C SER A 130 -0.16 -5.42 -2.09
N VAL A 131 -1.30 -6.07 -1.81
CA VAL A 131 -1.69 -7.29 -2.54
C VAL A 131 -2.25 -6.94 -3.91
N TYR A 132 -1.79 -7.64 -4.93
CA TYR A 132 -2.35 -7.56 -6.28
C TYR A 132 -3.73 -8.23 -6.33
N ILE A 133 -4.61 -7.71 -7.18
CA ILE A 133 -5.96 -8.27 -7.37
C ILE A 133 -5.97 -9.03 -8.69
N SER A 134 -6.32 -10.31 -8.63
CA SER A 134 -6.71 -11.08 -9.81
C SER A 134 -8.21 -10.90 -10.07
N GLY A 135 -8.65 -11.03 -11.32
CA GLY A 135 -10.04 -10.81 -11.71
C GLY A 135 -10.36 -9.34 -11.99
N ASN A 136 -11.65 -9.03 -12.08
CA ASN A 136 -12.13 -7.71 -12.46
C ASN A 136 -12.68 -6.94 -11.26
N VAL A 137 -11.88 -6.08 -10.67
CA VAL A 137 -12.28 -5.23 -9.54
C VAL A 137 -13.01 -3.96 -9.97
N ARG A 138 -12.83 -3.50 -11.21
CA ARG A 138 -13.47 -2.29 -11.71
C ARG A 138 -14.98 -2.45 -11.81
N ARG A 139 -15.48 -3.60 -12.25
CA ARG A 139 -16.91 -3.87 -12.38
C ARG A 139 -17.67 -3.75 -11.04
N PRO A 140 -17.30 -4.43 -9.94
CA PRO A 140 -17.95 -4.21 -8.65
C PRO A 140 -17.74 -2.79 -8.10
N PHE A 141 -16.64 -2.14 -8.40
CA PHE A 141 -16.40 -0.75 -8.00
C PHE A 141 -17.38 0.21 -8.70
N GLU A 142 -17.52 0.14 -10.01
CA GLU A 142 -18.45 1.00 -10.76
C GLU A 142 -19.90 0.73 -10.35
N TYR A 143 -20.26 -0.54 -10.15
CA TYR A 143 -21.57 -0.91 -9.65
C TYR A 143 -21.85 -0.31 -8.27
N TYR A 144 -20.94 -0.45 -7.33
CA TYR A 144 -21.03 0.15 -5.99
C TYR A 144 -21.14 1.68 -6.08
N MET A 145 -20.29 2.33 -6.87
CA MET A 145 -20.26 3.79 -6.97
C MET A 145 -21.51 4.41 -7.61
N ALA A 146 -22.29 3.65 -8.35
CA ALA A 146 -23.55 4.13 -8.92
C ALA A 146 -24.66 4.29 -7.86
N ASP A 147 -24.60 3.53 -6.77
CA ASP A 147 -25.53 3.60 -5.63
C ASP A 147 -24.89 2.96 -4.39
N PRO A 148 -24.02 3.70 -3.65
CA PRO A 148 -23.32 3.13 -2.52
C PRO A 148 -24.23 2.58 -1.42
N ASP A 149 -25.33 3.26 -1.11
CA ASP A 149 -26.26 2.85 -0.03
C ASP A 149 -26.98 1.56 -0.39
N GLY A 150 -27.59 1.50 -1.57
CA GLY A 150 -28.38 0.35 -2.01
C GLY A 150 -27.53 -0.87 -2.39
N ARG A 151 -26.23 -0.71 -2.66
CA ARG A 151 -25.36 -1.75 -3.23
C ARG A 151 -24.18 -2.19 -2.35
N SER A 152 -24.11 -1.70 -1.13
CA SER A 152 -23.07 -2.08 -0.17
C SER A 152 -23.11 -3.56 0.22
N GLN A 153 -24.27 -4.20 0.19
CA GLN A 153 -24.50 -5.59 0.60
C GLN A 153 -24.66 -6.59 -0.56
N LEU A 154 -24.30 -6.19 -1.77
CA LEU A 154 -24.50 -7.03 -2.95
C LEU A 154 -23.69 -8.32 -2.90
N ASP A 155 -24.34 -9.45 -3.23
CA ASP A 155 -23.68 -10.74 -3.40
C ASP A 155 -23.07 -10.90 -4.78
N TRP A 156 -21.74 -10.90 -4.82
CA TRP A 156 -20.93 -11.14 -6.02
C TRP A 156 -20.45 -12.59 -6.15
N ASN A 157 -20.82 -13.48 -5.24
CA ASN A 157 -20.47 -14.89 -5.36
C ASN A 157 -21.07 -15.51 -6.63
N GLY A 158 -20.27 -16.25 -7.35
CA GLY A 158 -20.67 -16.83 -8.63
C GLY A 158 -20.46 -15.93 -9.85
N GLU A 159 -20.10 -14.66 -9.67
CA GLU A 159 -19.72 -13.80 -10.77
C GLU A 159 -18.41 -14.28 -11.43
N ARG A 160 -18.45 -14.36 -12.75
CA ARG A 160 -17.25 -14.66 -13.54
C ARG A 160 -16.22 -13.54 -13.34
N PHE A 161 -14.96 -13.91 -13.07
CA PHE A 161 -13.87 -12.99 -12.78
C PHE A 161 -14.04 -12.21 -11.46
N TYR A 162 -14.64 -12.83 -10.45
CA TYR A 162 -14.69 -12.30 -9.10
C TYR A 162 -13.28 -11.84 -8.63
N PRO A 163 -13.13 -10.58 -8.14
CA PRO A 163 -11.83 -10.09 -7.72
C PRO A 163 -11.36 -10.78 -6.44
N ARG A 164 -10.10 -11.24 -6.44
CA ARG A 164 -9.47 -11.93 -5.32
C ARG A 164 -8.08 -11.39 -5.07
N PRO A 165 -7.61 -11.39 -3.82
CA PRO A 165 -6.20 -11.19 -3.52
C PRO A 165 -5.34 -12.25 -4.23
N ASP A 166 -4.26 -11.80 -4.87
CA ASP A 166 -3.30 -12.68 -5.54
C ASP A 166 -1.95 -12.60 -4.82
N TYR A 167 -1.84 -13.34 -3.71
CA TYR A 167 -0.65 -13.36 -2.87
C TYR A 167 0.57 -13.93 -3.61
N LEU A 168 0.38 -14.94 -4.45
CA LEU A 168 1.48 -15.56 -5.18
C LEU A 168 2.12 -14.57 -6.18
N SER A 169 1.32 -13.83 -6.92
CA SER A 169 1.84 -12.78 -7.81
C SER A 169 2.44 -11.63 -7.02
N SER A 170 1.88 -11.29 -5.86
CA SER A 170 2.40 -10.22 -5.00
C SER A 170 3.74 -10.58 -4.39
N SER A 171 3.92 -11.82 -3.90
CA SER A 171 5.16 -12.29 -3.32
C SER A 171 6.23 -12.57 -4.38
N ILE A 172 6.00 -13.54 -5.27
CA ILE A 172 7.03 -14.06 -6.17
C ILE A 172 7.35 -13.09 -7.32
N LYS A 173 6.31 -12.48 -7.92
CA LYS A 173 6.55 -11.61 -9.10
C LYS A 173 6.89 -10.17 -8.76
N ARG A 174 6.61 -9.71 -7.54
CA ARG A 174 6.79 -8.31 -7.16
C ARG A 174 7.74 -8.13 -5.98
N LEU A 175 7.40 -8.66 -4.79
CA LEU A 175 8.18 -8.45 -3.59
C LEU A 175 9.59 -9.07 -3.68
N VAL A 176 9.67 -10.36 -4.01
CA VAL A 176 10.95 -11.09 -4.05
C VAL A 176 11.97 -10.46 -5.02
N PRO A 177 11.66 -10.13 -6.27
CA PRO A 177 12.60 -9.45 -7.16
C PRO A 177 13.08 -8.10 -6.61
N GLN A 178 12.21 -7.31 -6.01
CA GLN A 178 12.59 -6.03 -5.41
C GLN A 178 13.55 -6.23 -4.24
N LEU A 179 13.28 -7.21 -3.36
CA LEU A 179 14.15 -7.53 -2.24
C LEU A 179 15.54 -8.01 -2.67
N ILE A 180 15.63 -8.86 -3.68
CA ILE A 180 16.90 -9.33 -4.21
C ILE A 180 17.69 -8.17 -4.80
N TYR A 181 17.07 -7.35 -5.62
CA TYR A 181 17.76 -6.27 -6.33
C TYR A 181 18.13 -5.10 -5.41
N LYS A 182 17.13 -4.51 -4.76
CA LYS A 182 17.33 -3.35 -3.87
C LYS A 182 18.06 -3.76 -2.58
N GLY A 183 17.68 -4.91 -1.99
CA GLY A 183 18.31 -5.43 -0.79
C GLY A 183 19.79 -5.73 -0.99
N GLY A 184 20.18 -6.29 -2.15
CA GLY A 184 21.58 -6.52 -2.50
C GLY A 184 22.42 -5.23 -2.56
N ILE A 185 21.83 -4.11 -3.02
CA ILE A 185 22.51 -2.80 -3.03
C ILE A 185 22.63 -2.26 -1.60
N LEU A 186 21.53 -2.25 -0.85
CA LEU A 186 21.47 -1.71 0.51
C LEU A 186 22.40 -2.50 1.47
N THR A 187 22.46 -3.83 1.31
CA THR A 187 23.40 -4.67 2.08
C THR A 187 24.86 -4.26 1.85
N LYS A 188 25.25 -3.97 0.60
CA LYS A 188 26.60 -3.46 0.31
C LYS A 188 26.91 -2.10 0.92
N TRP A 189 25.88 -1.29 1.14
CA TRP A 189 25.99 -0.01 1.82
C TRP A 189 25.86 -0.13 3.34
N HIS A 190 25.68 -1.34 3.88
CA HIS A 190 25.41 -1.61 5.29
C HIS A 190 24.16 -0.85 5.79
N LYS A 191 23.12 -0.75 4.93
CA LYS A 191 21.87 -0.07 5.28
C LYS A 191 20.75 -1.08 5.46
N LYS A 192 19.88 -0.79 6.43
CA LYS A 192 18.71 -1.62 6.71
C LYS A 192 17.62 -1.40 5.68
N ILE A 193 16.83 -2.46 5.42
CA ILE A 193 15.59 -2.42 4.67
C ILE A 193 14.48 -3.02 5.52
N ALA A 194 13.34 -2.33 5.57
CA ALA A 194 12.10 -2.83 6.14
C ALA A 194 11.04 -2.98 5.05
N ILE A 195 10.08 -3.87 5.26
CA ILE A 195 8.98 -4.11 4.33
C ILE A 195 7.68 -4.05 5.08
N ALA A 196 6.77 -3.18 4.63
CA ALA A 196 5.41 -3.11 5.12
C ALA A 196 4.49 -3.95 4.22
N VAL A 197 3.84 -4.93 4.83
CA VAL A 197 2.77 -5.75 4.23
C VAL A 197 1.60 -5.79 5.18
N ASP A 198 0.39 -6.06 4.69
CA ASP A 198 -0.73 -6.31 5.59
C ASP A 198 -0.65 -7.71 6.23
N ARG A 199 -1.35 -7.90 7.34
CA ARG A 199 -1.34 -9.16 8.08
C ARG A 199 -1.81 -10.36 7.24
N PRO A 200 -2.90 -10.29 6.45
CA PRO A 200 -3.30 -11.38 5.57
C PRO A 200 -2.18 -11.80 4.61
N PHE A 201 -1.47 -10.87 4.02
CA PHE A 201 -0.33 -11.18 3.14
C PHE A 201 0.83 -11.79 3.92
N PHE A 202 1.21 -11.20 5.06
CA PHE A 202 2.27 -11.74 5.90
C PHE A 202 2.04 -13.21 6.27
N ASN A 203 0.81 -13.56 6.63
CA ASN A 203 0.43 -14.92 7.02
C ASN A 203 0.52 -15.95 5.87
N THR A 204 0.68 -15.50 4.62
CA THR A 204 0.88 -16.39 3.45
C THR A 204 2.36 -16.62 3.13
N LEU A 205 3.27 -15.90 3.77
CA LEU A 205 4.70 -16.08 3.59
C LEU A 205 5.16 -17.35 4.32
N PRO A 206 6.16 -18.08 3.78
CA PRO A 206 6.71 -19.25 4.45
C PRO A 206 7.28 -18.89 5.82
N GLU A 207 6.97 -19.70 6.82
CA GLU A 207 7.68 -19.63 8.09
C GLU A 207 9.12 -20.11 7.87
N LEU A 208 10.07 -19.31 8.36
CA LEU A 208 11.47 -19.73 8.36
C LEU A 208 11.73 -20.66 9.53
N PRO A 209 12.56 -21.71 9.33
CA PRO A 209 12.92 -22.64 10.39
C PRO A 209 13.71 -21.96 11.52
#